data_ae733e3701ad9efd34228b2d181da8bc
#
_entry.id   ae733e3701ad9efd34228b2d181da8bc
#
_cell.length_a   1.000
_cell.length_b   1.000
_cell.length_c   1.000
_cell.angle_alpha   90.00
_cell.angle_beta   90.00
_cell.angle_gamma   90.00
#
_symmetry.space_group_name_H-M   'P 1'
#
loop_
_entity.id
_entity.type
_entity.pdbx_description
1 polymer ?
#
loop_
_entity_poly.entity_id
_entity_poly.type
_entity_poly.pdbx_seq_one_letter_code
_entity_poly.pdbx_strand_id
1 'polypeptide(L)'
;AVVWVQGCTIGCSGCYNEFTHPHKIESLYTPSEVAKWILSIDGIDGVTFSGGEPFEQAKAVLQVIKEIKQEKQLDVFVFSGYTYAKLVSSTDNNLNQLLNSIDILSSGPYVQKLRDDSLLWRGSTNQELHYLSDKYDETMEERWESESPSEELSIIDNTIHITGFGGKDSDVLQSILAGMKS
;
A
#
# COMPACT_ATOMS: atom_id res chain seq x y z
N ALA A 1 -5.68 -2.29 7.50
CA ALA A 1 -4.61 -3.31 7.53
C ALA A 1 -3.71 -3.18 6.31
N VAL A 2 -2.42 -3.56 6.43
CA VAL A 2 -1.50 -3.57 5.28
C VAL A 2 -0.93 -4.98 5.10
N VAL A 3 -1.02 -5.51 3.88
CA VAL A 3 -0.44 -6.80 3.48
C VAL A 3 0.71 -6.54 2.51
N TRP A 4 1.90 -7.01 2.87
CA TRP A 4 3.10 -6.89 2.05
C TRP A 4 3.38 -8.22 1.36
N VAL A 5 3.23 -8.25 0.03
CA VAL A 5 3.54 -9.45 -0.75
C VAL A 5 5.04 -9.51 -1.08
N GLN A 6 5.56 -10.72 -1.29
CA GLN A 6 6.94 -10.97 -1.64
C GLN A 6 7.06 -11.35 -3.12
N GLY A 7 8.03 -10.75 -3.82
CA GLY A 7 8.30 -10.94 -5.24
C GLY A 7 7.85 -9.77 -6.10
N CYS A 8 8.75 -9.24 -6.94
CA CYS A 8 8.49 -8.17 -7.89
C CYS A 8 9.49 -8.24 -9.05
N THR A 9 9.01 -8.42 -10.28
CA THR A 9 9.86 -8.45 -11.48
C THR A 9 10.18 -7.07 -12.04
N ILE A 10 9.49 -6.01 -11.57
CA ILE A 10 9.67 -4.65 -12.07
C ILE A 10 11.04 -4.10 -11.68
N GLY A 11 11.48 -4.33 -10.43
CA GLY A 11 12.83 -4.03 -9.98
C GLY A 11 13.21 -2.55 -10.06
N CYS A 12 12.32 -1.63 -9.65
CA CYS A 12 12.59 -0.20 -9.69
C CYS A 12 13.84 0.16 -8.88
N SER A 13 14.76 0.91 -9.48
CA SER A 13 15.95 1.39 -8.76
C SER A 13 15.56 2.39 -7.68
N GLY A 14 16.06 2.19 -6.44
CA GLY A 14 15.75 3.01 -5.29
C GLY A 14 14.33 2.83 -4.74
N CYS A 15 13.70 1.70 -5.05
CA CYS A 15 12.39 1.33 -4.50
C CYS A 15 12.44 1.34 -2.97
N TYR A 16 11.40 1.87 -2.31
CA TYR A 16 11.31 1.86 -0.84
C TYR A 16 11.28 0.44 -0.26
N ASN A 17 10.85 -0.54 -1.08
CA ASN A 17 10.62 -1.92 -0.67
C ASN A 17 11.54 -2.92 -1.41
N GLU A 18 12.79 -2.55 -1.71
CA GLU A 18 13.73 -3.43 -2.43
C GLU A 18 13.87 -4.83 -1.80
N PHE A 19 13.73 -4.94 -0.48
CA PHE A 19 13.77 -6.21 0.25
C PHE A 19 12.64 -7.18 -0.14
N THR A 20 11.55 -6.68 -0.72
CA THR A 20 10.44 -7.50 -1.23
C THR A 20 10.58 -7.90 -2.70
N HIS A 21 11.60 -7.42 -3.43
CA HIS A 21 11.79 -7.76 -4.85
C HIS A 21 12.11 -9.25 -5.07
N PRO A 22 13.00 -9.91 -4.28
CA PRO A 22 13.35 -11.29 -4.54
C PRO A 22 12.14 -12.22 -4.48
N HIS A 23 12.02 -13.11 -5.47
CA HIS A 23 11.04 -14.21 -5.47
C HIS A 23 11.50 -15.34 -4.53
N LYS A 24 11.70 -14.98 -3.28
CA LYS A 24 12.16 -15.86 -2.21
C LYS A 24 11.03 -16.07 -1.22
N ILE A 25 10.77 -17.31 -0.85
CA ILE A 25 9.76 -17.60 0.19
C ILE A 25 10.36 -17.20 1.54
N GLU A 26 9.78 -16.14 2.12
CA GLU A 26 10.07 -15.73 3.50
C GLU A 26 9.02 -16.30 4.45
N SER A 27 7.74 -16.12 4.11
CA SER A 27 6.61 -16.71 4.83
C SER A 27 5.54 -17.09 3.82
N LEU A 28 4.94 -18.26 3.98
CA LEU A 28 3.90 -18.73 3.09
C LEU A 28 2.59 -18.87 3.84
N TYR A 29 1.59 -18.12 3.38
CA TYR A 29 0.23 -18.15 3.91
C TYR A 29 -0.74 -18.48 2.79
N THR A 30 -1.80 -19.20 3.11
CA THR A 30 -2.94 -19.34 2.22
C THR A 30 -3.76 -18.05 2.18
N PRO A 31 -4.48 -17.75 1.09
CA PRO A 31 -5.40 -16.60 1.06
C PRO A 31 -6.37 -16.58 2.23
N SER A 32 -6.89 -17.74 2.64
CA SER A 32 -7.83 -17.84 3.77
C SER A 32 -7.20 -17.52 5.13
N GLU A 33 -5.92 -17.83 5.34
CA GLU A 33 -5.20 -17.42 6.56
C GLU A 33 -5.02 -15.90 6.61
N VAL A 34 -4.65 -15.29 5.47
CA VAL A 34 -4.52 -13.83 5.36
C VAL A 34 -5.88 -13.15 5.55
N ALA A 35 -6.93 -13.65 4.92
CA ALA A 35 -8.28 -13.11 5.08
C ALA A 35 -8.75 -13.19 6.55
N LYS A 36 -8.56 -14.32 7.22
CA LYS A 36 -8.89 -14.49 8.66
C LYS A 36 -8.12 -13.52 9.54
N TRP A 37 -6.83 -13.32 9.26
CA TRP A 37 -6.03 -12.34 10.00
C TRP A 37 -6.60 -10.93 9.83
N ILE A 38 -6.89 -10.49 8.60
CA ILE A 38 -7.49 -9.18 8.32
C ILE A 38 -8.83 -9.03 9.06
N LEU A 39 -9.70 -10.04 8.99
CA LEU A 39 -11.02 -10.04 9.62
C LEU A 39 -10.97 -10.02 11.15
N SER A 40 -9.86 -10.47 11.74
CA SER A 40 -9.64 -10.44 13.19
C SER A 40 -9.26 -9.07 13.75
N ILE A 41 -8.92 -8.11 12.88
CA ILE A 41 -8.56 -6.76 13.28
C ILE A 41 -9.84 -5.93 13.41
N ASP A 42 -10.04 -5.34 14.58
CA ASP A 42 -11.15 -4.45 14.85
C ASP A 42 -10.83 -3.00 14.45
N GLY A 43 -11.87 -2.24 14.08
CA GLY A 43 -11.75 -0.79 13.84
C GLY A 43 -10.99 -0.40 12.59
N ILE A 44 -10.81 -1.32 11.62
CA ILE A 44 -10.21 -0.99 10.32
C ILE A 44 -11.30 -0.70 9.28
N ASP A 45 -11.04 0.29 8.43
CA ASP A 45 -11.93 0.67 7.33
C ASP A 45 -11.58 -0.07 6.04
N GLY A 46 -10.32 -0.53 5.88
CA GLY A 46 -9.88 -1.17 4.66
C GLY A 46 -8.59 -1.98 4.78
N VAL A 47 -8.20 -2.53 3.64
CA VAL A 47 -6.95 -3.27 3.47
C VAL A 47 -6.14 -2.70 2.31
N THR A 48 -4.84 -2.54 2.54
CA THR A 48 -3.86 -2.13 1.54
C THR A 48 -2.99 -3.33 1.15
N PHE A 49 -2.83 -3.58 -0.14
CA PHE A 49 -1.85 -4.53 -0.67
C PHE A 49 -0.67 -3.79 -1.28
N SER A 50 0.54 -4.11 -0.83
CA SER A 50 1.80 -3.47 -1.22
C SER A 50 2.96 -4.47 -1.16
N GLY A 51 4.18 -3.99 -1.00
CA GLY A 51 5.41 -4.79 -0.85
C GLY A 51 6.11 -5.02 -2.18
N GLY A 52 6.12 -6.26 -2.68
CA GLY A 52 6.51 -6.59 -4.04
C GLY A 52 5.46 -6.13 -5.05
N GLU A 53 5.06 -6.99 -6.00
CA GLU A 53 4.03 -6.62 -6.98
C GLU A 53 2.75 -7.45 -6.74
N PRO A 54 1.68 -6.84 -6.20
CA PRO A 54 0.42 -7.55 -5.93
C PRO A 54 -0.21 -8.19 -7.17
N PHE A 55 -0.07 -7.55 -8.34
CA PHE A 55 -0.62 -8.09 -9.58
C PHE A 55 0.14 -9.31 -10.13
N GLU A 56 1.39 -9.54 -9.71
CA GLU A 56 2.09 -10.82 -9.97
C GLU A 56 1.52 -11.98 -9.15
N GLN A 57 0.75 -11.68 -8.10
CA GLN A 57 0.02 -12.64 -7.28
C GLN A 57 -1.50 -12.42 -7.34
N ALA A 58 -2.01 -11.91 -8.47
CA ALA A 58 -3.39 -11.45 -8.64
C ALA A 58 -4.43 -12.49 -8.19
N LYS A 59 -4.22 -13.78 -8.49
CA LYS A 59 -5.14 -14.85 -8.08
C LYS A 59 -5.26 -14.96 -6.56
N ALA A 60 -4.14 -14.91 -5.84
CA ALA A 60 -4.13 -15.04 -4.38
C ALA A 60 -4.70 -13.80 -3.71
N VAL A 61 -4.28 -12.60 -4.14
CA VAL A 61 -4.80 -11.32 -3.64
C VAL A 61 -6.30 -11.21 -3.87
N LEU A 62 -6.79 -11.55 -5.08
CA LEU A 62 -8.21 -11.57 -5.40
C LEU A 62 -9.00 -12.51 -4.48
N GLN A 63 -8.45 -13.67 -4.15
CA GLN A 63 -9.13 -14.61 -3.25
C GLN A 63 -9.22 -14.05 -1.83
N VAL A 64 -8.16 -13.42 -1.31
CA VAL A 64 -8.22 -12.70 -0.02
C VAL A 64 -9.34 -11.67 -0.03
N ILE A 65 -9.39 -10.82 -1.07
CA ILE A 65 -10.41 -9.77 -1.18
C ILE A 65 -11.82 -10.38 -1.22
N LYS A 66 -12.03 -11.46 -1.97
CA LYS A 66 -13.34 -12.14 -2.03
C LYS A 66 -13.76 -12.68 -0.67
N GLU A 67 -12.85 -13.28 0.08
CA GLU A 67 -13.15 -13.83 1.40
C GLU A 67 -13.47 -12.74 2.42
N ILE A 68 -12.69 -11.65 2.46
CA ILE A 68 -12.99 -10.55 3.38
C ILE A 68 -14.30 -9.84 3.05
N LYS A 69 -14.62 -9.63 1.76
CA LYS A 69 -15.87 -8.96 1.33
C LYS A 69 -17.15 -9.81 1.59
N GLN A 70 -17.01 -11.10 1.90
CA GLN A 70 -18.13 -11.93 2.35
C GLN A 70 -18.55 -11.62 3.81
N GLU A 71 -17.61 -11.19 4.63
CA GLU A 71 -17.80 -11.00 6.08
C GLU A 71 -17.86 -9.52 6.48
N LYS A 72 -17.01 -8.67 5.87
CA LYS A 72 -16.89 -7.24 6.16
C LYS A 72 -16.80 -6.43 4.87
N GLN A 73 -17.47 -5.27 4.86
CA GLN A 73 -17.34 -4.29 3.77
C GLN A 73 -16.09 -3.43 4.00
N LEU A 74 -14.92 -3.97 3.67
CA LEU A 74 -13.65 -3.25 3.77
C LEU A 74 -13.27 -2.66 2.41
N ASP A 75 -12.73 -1.46 2.42
CA ASP A 75 -12.18 -0.82 1.24
C ASP A 75 -10.84 -1.44 0.86
N VAL A 76 -10.54 -1.44 -0.43
CA VAL A 76 -9.36 -2.09 -0.98
C VAL A 76 -8.49 -1.07 -1.69
N PHE A 77 -7.27 -0.88 -1.19
CA PHE A 77 -6.25 -0.09 -1.84
C PHE A 77 -5.10 -0.98 -2.30
N VAL A 78 -4.62 -0.77 -3.53
CA VAL A 78 -3.49 -1.55 -4.08
C VAL A 78 -2.44 -0.63 -4.66
N PHE A 79 -1.18 -0.90 -4.34
CA PHE A 79 -0.03 -0.34 -5.03
C PHE A 79 0.44 -1.29 -6.13
N SER A 80 0.73 -0.75 -7.31
CA SER A 80 1.31 -1.51 -8.42
C SER A 80 2.39 -0.70 -9.13
N GLY A 81 3.48 -1.35 -9.47
CA GLY A 81 4.47 -0.77 -10.36
C GLY A 81 4.12 -0.91 -11.85
N TYR A 82 3.05 -1.62 -12.22
CA TYR A 82 2.51 -1.59 -13.57
C TYR A 82 1.72 -0.31 -13.82
N THR A 83 1.78 0.20 -15.04
CA THR A 83 0.92 1.32 -15.46
C THR A 83 -0.54 0.85 -15.57
N TYR A 84 -1.48 1.75 -15.32
CA TYR A 84 -2.91 1.47 -15.47
C TYR A 84 -3.27 0.93 -16.85
N ALA A 85 -2.72 1.55 -17.91
CA ALA A 85 -2.93 1.10 -19.28
C ALA A 85 -2.51 -0.37 -19.50
N LYS A 86 -1.38 -0.81 -18.89
CA LYS A 86 -0.94 -2.21 -18.95
C LYS A 86 -1.90 -3.13 -18.20
N LEU A 87 -2.40 -2.72 -17.05
CA LEU A 87 -3.36 -3.52 -16.27
C LEU A 87 -4.69 -3.70 -17.00
N VAL A 88 -5.25 -2.62 -17.54
CA VAL A 88 -6.53 -2.63 -18.29
C VAL A 88 -6.43 -3.42 -19.59
N SER A 89 -5.29 -3.39 -20.27
CA SER A 89 -5.08 -4.14 -21.52
C SER A 89 -4.78 -5.63 -21.33
N SER A 90 -4.69 -6.09 -20.09
CA SER A 90 -4.39 -7.49 -19.79
C SER A 90 -5.53 -8.42 -20.21
N THR A 91 -5.16 -9.58 -20.74
CA THR A 91 -6.10 -10.69 -21.02
C THR A 91 -6.20 -11.70 -19.90
N ASP A 92 -5.42 -11.53 -18.82
CA ASP A 92 -5.50 -12.41 -17.64
C ASP A 92 -6.77 -12.11 -16.83
N ASN A 93 -7.65 -13.10 -16.74
CA ASN A 93 -8.91 -12.99 -16.05
C ASN A 93 -8.77 -12.70 -14.54
N ASN A 94 -7.75 -13.25 -13.87
CA ASN A 94 -7.54 -12.98 -12.44
C ASN A 94 -7.11 -11.53 -12.23
N LEU A 95 -6.27 -11.02 -13.12
CA LEU A 95 -5.79 -9.65 -13.08
C LEU A 95 -6.94 -8.66 -13.31
N ASN A 96 -7.80 -8.93 -14.30
CA ASN A 96 -8.99 -8.11 -14.56
C ASN A 96 -9.99 -8.15 -13.40
N GLN A 97 -10.24 -9.33 -12.80
CA GLN A 97 -11.11 -9.43 -11.64
C GLN A 97 -10.51 -8.73 -10.41
N LEU A 98 -9.18 -8.81 -10.20
CA LEU A 98 -8.51 -8.07 -9.14
C LEU A 98 -8.71 -6.57 -9.34
N LEU A 99 -8.43 -6.04 -10.54
CA LEU A 99 -8.60 -4.62 -10.85
C LEU A 99 -10.03 -4.13 -10.58
N ASN A 100 -11.04 -4.94 -10.93
CA ASN A 100 -12.45 -4.63 -10.66
C ASN A 100 -12.87 -4.78 -9.17
N SER A 101 -11.97 -5.26 -8.32
CA SER A 101 -12.23 -5.45 -6.88
C SER A 101 -11.60 -4.37 -6.01
N ILE A 102 -10.87 -3.43 -6.61
CA ILE A 102 -10.09 -2.39 -5.95
C ILE A 102 -10.91 -1.10 -5.90
N ASP A 103 -10.86 -0.39 -4.78
CA ASP A 103 -11.47 0.93 -4.64
C ASP A 103 -10.50 2.05 -5.07
N ILE A 104 -9.21 1.94 -4.69
CA ILE A 104 -8.15 2.88 -5.06
C ILE A 104 -6.93 2.12 -5.55
N LEU A 105 -6.33 2.55 -6.64
CA LEU A 105 -5.10 2.01 -7.19
C LEU A 105 -4.05 3.10 -7.35
N SER A 106 -2.87 2.92 -6.74
CA SER A 106 -1.66 3.68 -7.09
C SER A 106 -0.87 2.89 -8.12
N SER A 107 -0.68 3.42 -9.32
CA SER A 107 -0.10 2.69 -10.46
C SER A 107 1.13 3.39 -11.06
N GLY A 108 2.02 2.60 -11.62
CA GLY A 108 3.24 3.06 -12.30
C GLY A 108 4.52 2.74 -11.54
N PRO A 109 5.62 2.48 -12.28
CA PRO A 109 6.90 2.17 -11.66
C PRO A 109 7.47 3.38 -10.93
N TYR A 110 8.09 3.15 -9.77
CA TYR A 110 8.82 4.21 -9.08
C TYR A 110 10.03 4.65 -9.92
N VAL A 111 10.20 5.95 -10.07
CA VAL A 111 11.34 6.57 -10.77
C VAL A 111 12.05 7.53 -9.82
N GLN A 112 13.21 7.13 -9.31
CA GLN A 112 13.96 7.89 -8.31
C GLN A 112 14.24 9.36 -8.70
N LYS A 113 14.48 9.65 -9.99
CA LYS A 113 14.72 11.02 -10.47
C LYS A 113 13.47 11.91 -10.44
N LEU A 114 12.30 11.29 -10.32
CA LEU A 114 10.99 11.95 -10.26
C LEU A 114 10.39 11.84 -8.85
N ARG A 115 11.20 11.50 -7.85
CA ARG A 115 10.78 11.41 -6.46
C ARG A 115 10.17 12.72 -6.00
N ASP A 116 9.00 12.60 -5.36
CA ASP A 116 8.30 13.71 -4.75
C ASP A 116 7.55 13.20 -3.51
N ASP A 117 8.00 13.60 -2.33
CA ASP A 117 7.47 13.13 -1.05
C ASP A 117 6.21 13.90 -0.62
N SER A 118 5.77 14.91 -1.39
CA SER A 118 4.52 15.64 -1.15
C SER A 118 3.29 14.95 -1.74
N LEU A 119 3.48 13.96 -2.62
CA LEU A 119 2.39 13.30 -3.32
C LEU A 119 1.65 12.31 -2.42
N LEU A 120 0.32 12.39 -2.43
CA LEU A 120 -0.53 11.39 -1.75
C LEU A 120 -0.30 10.00 -2.37
N TRP A 121 0.11 9.03 -1.54
CA TRP A 121 0.26 7.59 -1.88
C TRP A 121 1.05 7.30 -3.16
N ARG A 122 1.99 8.17 -3.52
CA ARG A 122 2.91 8.04 -4.64
C ARG A 122 4.31 8.44 -4.21
N GLY A 123 5.31 7.79 -4.75
CA GLY A 123 6.71 8.11 -4.45
C GLY A 123 7.39 8.93 -5.54
N SER A 124 6.78 9.05 -6.73
CA SER A 124 7.32 9.80 -7.88
C SER A 124 6.22 10.33 -8.77
N THR A 125 6.48 11.47 -9.43
CA THR A 125 5.48 12.24 -10.19
C THR A 125 4.90 11.55 -11.43
N ASN A 126 5.51 10.45 -11.88
CA ASN A 126 5.01 9.63 -12.98
C ASN A 126 4.01 8.56 -12.55
N GLN A 127 3.80 8.38 -11.25
CA GLN A 127 2.79 7.45 -10.73
C GLN A 127 1.43 8.14 -10.69
N GLU A 128 0.37 7.36 -10.88
CA GLU A 128 -1.00 7.85 -11.01
C GLU A 128 -1.90 7.20 -9.95
N LEU A 129 -2.83 7.97 -9.38
CA LEU A 129 -3.93 7.46 -8.57
C LEU A 129 -5.17 7.26 -9.45
N HIS A 130 -5.84 6.13 -9.25
CA HIS A 130 -7.10 5.81 -9.92
C HIS A 130 -8.14 5.46 -8.86
N TYR A 131 -9.25 6.20 -8.87
CA TYR A 131 -10.41 5.96 -8.03
C TYR A 131 -11.36 5.06 -8.82
N LEU A 132 -11.43 3.78 -8.44
CA LEU A 132 -12.08 2.73 -9.22
C LEU A 132 -13.48 2.39 -8.69
N SER A 133 -13.88 2.98 -7.57
CA SER A 133 -15.23 2.89 -7.01
C SER A 133 -15.79 4.30 -6.76
N ASP A 134 -17.12 4.40 -6.66
CA ASP A 134 -17.82 5.67 -6.41
C ASP A 134 -17.63 6.21 -4.97
N LYS A 135 -16.83 5.54 -4.14
CA LYS A 135 -16.58 5.95 -2.75
C LYS A 135 -15.51 7.04 -2.63
N TYR A 136 -14.63 7.14 -3.61
CA TYR A 136 -13.45 8.00 -3.58
C TYR A 136 -13.32 8.77 -4.89
N ASP A 137 -12.73 9.97 -4.82
CA ASP A 137 -12.49 10.84 -5.95
C ASP A 137 -11.23 11.72 -5.72
N GLU A 138 -10.93 12.58 -6.64
CA GLU A 138 -9.76 13.48 -6.64
C GLU A 138 -9.73 14.44 -5.45
N THR A 139 -10.84 14.67 -4.75
CA THR A 139 -10.86 15.51 -3.54
C THR A 139 -9.99 14.94 -2.41
N MET A 140 -9.65 13.66 -2.49
CA MET A 140 -8.67 13.04 -1.57
C MET A 140 -7.29 13.70 -1.68
N GLU A 141 -6.84 14.03 -2.90
CA GLU A 141 -5.56 14.69 -3.14
C GLU A 141 -5.60 16.15 -2.65
N GLU A 142 -6.70 16.88 -2.92
CA GLU A 142 -6.89 18.24 -2.45
C GLU A 142 -6.87 18.34 -0.91
N ARG A 143 -7.51 17.40 -0.24
CA ARG A 143 -7.47 17.32 1.24
C ARG A 143 -6.07 17.02 1.76
N TRP A 144 -5.33 16.15 1.10
CA TRP A 144 -3.95 15.83 1.46
C TRP A 144 -3.03 17.06 1.38
N GLU A 145 -3.17 17.87 0.34
CA GLU A 145 -2.39 19.11 0.19
C GLU A 145 -2.71 20.13 1.31
N SER A 146 -3.92 20.10 1.86
CA SER A 146 -4.36 21.01 2.93
C SER A 146 -4.08 20.47 4.34
N GLU A 147 -3.86 19.17 4.49
CA GLU A 147 -3.59 18.49 5.76
C GLU A 147 -2.08 18.28 5.92
N SER A 148 -1.56 18.53 7.12
CA SER A 148 -0.16 18.21 7.44
C SER A 148 0.06 16.70 7.35
N PRO A 149 1.22 16.25 6.81
CA PRO A 149 1.58 14.84 6.81
C PRO A 149 1.42 14.26 8.22
N SER A 150 0.71 13.15 8.35
CA SER A 150 0.55 12.48 9.62
C SER A 150 1.59 11.38 9.80
N GLU A 151 2.18 11.34 10.99
CA GLU A 151 3.00 10.22 11.43
C GLU A 151 2.21 9.43 12.46
N GLU A 152 2.20 8.11 12.32
CA GLU A 152 1.70 7.20 13.33
C GLU A 152 2.85 6.68 14.18
N LEU A 153 2.74 6.82 15.48
CA LEU A 153 3.71 6.32 16.44
C LEU A 153 3.06 5.20 17.25
N SER A 154 3.64 4.01 17.19
CA SER A 154 3.21 2.88 18.00
C SER A 154 4.37 2.33 18.84
N ILE A 155 4.04 1.85 20.05
CA ILE A 155 5.01 1.22 20.94
C ILE A 155 4.60 -0.25 21.10
N ILE A 156 5.44 -1.14 20.58
CA ILE A 156 5.24 -2.59 20.63
C ILE A 156 6.49 -3.22 21.21
N ASP A 157 6.35 -4.04 22.26
CA ASP A 157 7.46 -4.76 22.91
C ASP A 157 8.67 -3.85 23.26
N ASN A 158 8.39 -2.68 23.81
CA ASN A 158 9.40 -1.67 24.18
C ASN A 158 10.18 -1.08 23.00
N THR A 159 9.65 -1.25 21.77
CA THR A 159 10.20 -0.68 20.53
C THR A 159 9.24 0.36 19.98
N ILE A 160 9.78 1.52 19.61
CA ILE A 160 9.00 2.59 18.98
C ILE A 160 8.99 2.34 17.47
N HIS A 161 7.79 2.17 16.91
CA HIS A 161 7.57 2.10 15.47
C HIS A 161 6.98 3.43 15.00
N ILE A 162 7.59 4.04 14.00
CA ILE A 162 7.09 5.26 13.38
C ILE A 162 6.77 4.91 11.93
N THR A 163 5.54 5.19 11.51
CA THR A 163 5.08 5.02 10.14
C THR A 163 4.44 6.32 9.66
N GLY A 164 4.58 6.63 8.39
CA GLY A 164 4.07 7.87 7.80
C GLY A 164 5.15 8.66 7.08
N PHE A 165 4.74 9.76 6.47
CA PHE A 165 5.63 10.68 5.78
C PHE A 165 5.88 11.90 6.67
N GLY A 166 6.83 11.76 7.61
CA GLY A 166 7.34 12.92 8.33
C GLY A 166 8.11 13.83 7.37
N GLY A 167 7.81 15.11 7.40
CA GLY A 167 8.65 16.10 6.74
C GLY A 167 10.11 16.02 7.25
N LYS A 168 11.05 16.62 6.55
CA LYS A 168 12.50 16.62 6.92
C LYS A 168 12.78 17.10 8.34
N ASP A 169 11.78 17.72 8.98
CA ASP A 169 11.79 18.26 10.32
C ASP A 169 10.66 17.62 11.17
N SER A 170 10.60 16.28 11.22
CA SER A 170 9.68 15.60 12.13
C SER A 170 9.93 16.05 13.57
N ASP A 171 9.18 17.06 14.00
CA ASP A 171 9.24 17.62 15.35
C ASP A 171 8.93 16.55 16.41
N VAL A 172 8.15 15.53 16.04
CA VAL A 172 7.77 14.43 16.94
C VAL A 172 8.98 13.58 17.31
N LEU A 173 9.78 13.17 16.31
CA LEU A 173 10.99 12.38 16.56
C LEU A 173 12.04 13.19 17.31
N GLN A 174 12.22 14.47 16.94
CA GLN A 174 13.11 15.39 17.63
C GLN A 174 12.69 15.60 19.10
N SER A 175 11.41 15.75 19.36
CA SER A 175 10.84 15.93 20.70
C SER A 175 11.02 14.69 21.57
N ILE A 176 10.81 13.49 21.00
CA ILE A 176 11.03 12.21 21.71
C ILE A 176 12.52 12.04 22.06
N LEU A 177 13.41 12.27 21.11
CA LEU A 177 14.86 12.14 21.33
C LEU A 177 15.39 13.16 22.32
N ALA A 178 14.80 14.35 22.38
CA ALA A 178 15.13 15.37 23.37
C ALA A 178 14.68 14.99 24.78
N GLY A 179 13.47 14.39 24.90
CA GLY A 179 12.93 13.91 26.18
C GLY A 179 13.68 12.69 26.74
N MET A 180 14.32 11.88 25.91
CA MET A 180 15.14 10.73 26.35
C MET A 180 16.53 11.09 26.84
N LYS A 181 16.97 12.34 26.69
CA LYS A 181 18.28 12.86 27.13
C LYS A 181 18.21 13.62 28.47
N SER A 182 17.06 13.77 29.06
CA SER A 182 16.81 14.38 30.36
C SER A 182 16.60 13.31 31.44
#